data_e78199200948834646034089c1fdc590
#
_entry.id   e78199200948834646034089c1fdc590
#
_cell.length_a   1.000
_cell.length_b   1.000
_cell.length_c   1.000
_cell.angle_alpha   90.00
_cell.angle_beta   90.00
_cell.angle_gamma   90.00
#
_symmetry.space_group_name_H-M   'P 1'
#
loop_
_entity.id
_entity.type
_entity.pdbx_description
1 polymer ?
#
loop_
_entity_poly.entity_id
_entity_poly.type
_entity_poly.pdbx_seq_one_letter_code
_entity_poly.pdbx_strand_id
1 'polypeptide(L)'
;MLAHRTAAPDPSLAAVVLRQAPLYYDDGADPATDRPAYVRAGSSLARVPGGIALVQDDANFLAVVDPGTARARAILLPAGNGGVRQFDKGRGNKADKLDLEACVAADVDGETLFVAFGSGSTSRREAVVVVRDWDLAEPRVELVHAPGLYARLREEIAFAGDALNLEGAMLCDDRLTLFTRGNGSARGESLPAAATCTVDWRELLAFLRDPGVTPPPAPANVLRYELGLLNGVRLGFTDAARWGDIVLFTAAAEASPDAVEDGAVEGSVIGVIGADGDTRWTPLVDEGGRAFTGKVEGVLAPHDDAGHLFAVVDTDDADAPSVLCTIRLDGPWQDQRNARAAR
;
A
#
# COMPACT_ATOMS: atom_id res chain seq x y z
N MET A 1 3.44 -27.52 -7.35
CA MET A 1 3.23 -26.60 -8.49
C MET A 1 2.89 -25.25 -7.89
N LEU A 2 3.60 -24.18 -8.27
CA LEU A 2 3.34 -22.84 -7.74
C LEU A 2 1.94 -22.41 -8.20
N ALA A 3 1.10 -21.91 -7.29
CA ALA A 3 -0.23 -21.45 -7.68
C ALA A 3 -0.09 -20.10 -8.41
N HIS A 4 -0.69 -20.02 -9.59
CA HIS A 4 -0.67 -18.87 -10.47
C HIS A 4 -2.10 -18.44 -10.77
N ARG A 5 -2.37 -17.14 -10.75
CA ARG A 5 -3.67 -16.54 -11.07
C ARG A 5 -3.51 -15.52 -12.18
N THR A 6 -4.46 -15.51 -13.10
CA THR A 6 -4.53 -14.51 -14.17
C THR A 6 -5.73 -13.61 -13.92
N ALA A 7 -5.50 -12.31 -13.87
CA ALA A 7 -6.55 -11.31 -13.78
C ALA A 7 -7.00 -10.90 -15.19
N ALA A 8 -8.26 -10.52 -15.29
CA ALA A 8 -8.84 -9.99 -16.51
C ALA A 8 -9.64 -8.71 -16.27
N PRO A 9 -9.67 -7.79 -17.25
CA PRO A 9 -10.61 -6.67 -17.20
C PRO A 9 -12.05 -7.18 -17.20
N ASP A 10 -12.88 -6.61 -16.34
CA ASP A 10 -14.31 -6.96 -16.25
C ASP A 10 -15.17 -5.72 -16.54
N PRO A 11 -15.84 -5.67 -17.70
CA PRO A 11 -16.65 -4.54 -18.09
C PRO A 11 -17.96 -4.39 -17.27
N SER A 12 -18.30 -5.38 -16.44
CA SER A 12 -19.44 -5.27 -15.51
C SER A 12 -19.11 -4.49 -14.24
N LEU A 13 -17.82 -4.26 -13.97
CA LEU A 13 -17.32 -3.44 -12.86
C LEU A 13 -17.09 -2.02 -13.33
N ALA A 14 -17.38 -1.05 -12.46
CA ALA A 14 -17.00 0.34 -12.69
C ALA A 14 -16.43 0.95 -11.40
N ALA A 15 -15.40 1.77 -11.55
CA ALA A 15 -14.77 2.52 -10.46
C ALA A 15 -14.65 3.99 -10.89
N VAL A 16 -15.46 4.86 -10.25
CA VAL A 16 -15.63 6.25 -10.65
C VAL A 16 -15.10 7.18 -9.59
N VAL A 17 -14.11 8.00 -9.94
CA VAL A 17 -13.55 9.04 -9.06
C VAL A 17 -14.57 10.19 -8.97
N LEU A 18 -15.18 10.36 -7.79
CA LEU A 18 -16.17 11.39 -7.51
C LEU A 18 -15.56 12.68 -6.97
N ARG A 19 -14.50 12.55 -6.15
CA ARG A 19 -13.85 13.68 -5.50
C ARG A 19 -12.35 13.46 -5.48
N GLN A 20 -11.63 14.56 -5.68
CA GLN A 20 -10.20 14.65 -5.52
C GLN A 20 -9.89 15.80 -4.56
N ALA A 21 -9.22 15.52 -3.45
CA ALA A 21 -8.94 16.51 -2.43
C ALA A 21 -7.45 16.50 -2.07
N PRO A 22 -6.70 17.56 -2.39
CA PRO A 22 -5.31 17.66 -2.01
C PRO A 22 -5.17 17.72 -0.49
N LEU A 23 -4.15 17.02 0.03
CA LEU A 23 -3.94 16.81 1.45
C LEU A 23 -2.97 17.85 2.03
N TYR A 24 -3.43 18.58 3.04
CA TYR A 24 -2.63 19.57 3.75
C TYR A 24 -2.61 19.31 5.25
N TYR A 25 -1.48 19.61 5.88
CA TYR A 25 -1.38 19.61 7.35
C TYR A 25 -2.12 20.79 7.94
N ASP A 26 -2.82 20.58 9.07
CA ASP A 26 -3.56 21.62 9.79
C ASP A 26 -2.66 22.77 10.21
N ASP A 27 -1.48 22.44 10.73
CA ASP A 27 -0.50 23.41 11.22
C ASP A 27 0.41 23.97 10.11
N GLY A 28 0.17 23.59 8.84
CA GLY A 28 0.99 24.02 7.70
C GLY A 28 2.42 23.48 7.76
N ALA A 29 3.37 24.23 7.20
CA ALA A 29 4.78 23.86 7.19
C ALA A 29 5.42 24.08 8.58
N ASP A 30 6.37 23.20 8.93
CA ASP A 30 7.19 23.33 10.12
C ASP A 30 8.67 23.07 9.82
N PRO A 31 9.46 24.14 9.60
CA PRO A 31 10.88 24.01 9.31
C PRO A 31 11.70 23.33 10.42
N ALA A 32 11.23 23.39 11.69
CA ALA A 32 11.95 22.78 12.81
C ALA A 32 11.94 21.25 12.75
N THR A 33 10.90 20.68 12.15
CA THR A 33 10.76 19.23 11.93
C THR A 33 10.96 18.82 10.46
N ASP A 34 11.37 19.74 9.59
CA ASP A 34 11.48 19.53 8.13
C ASP A 34 10.14 19.13 7.50
N ARG A 35 9.00 19.60 8.05
CA ARG A 35 7.66 19.27 7.54
C ARG A 35 7.20 20.27 6.48
N PRO A 36 6.76 19.81 5.28
CA PRO A 36 6.10 20.67 4.30
C PRO A 36 4.69 21.04 4.78
N ALA A 37 4.03 21.97 4.09
CA ALA A 37 2.65 22.33 4.39
C ALA A 37 1.62 21.26 3.98
N TYR A 38 2.03 20.28 3.21
CA TYR A 38 1.18 19.27 2.57
C TYR A 38 1.73 17.85 2.80
N VAL A 39 0.84 16.89 2.70
CA VAL A 39 1.20 15.46 2.67
C VAL A 39 1.71 15.13 1.28
N ARG A 40 2.86 14.51 1.16
CA ARG A 40 3.49 14.16 -0.12
C ARG A 40 3.75 12.66 -0.21
N ALA A 41 3.87 12.15 -1.42
CA ALA A 41 4.22 10.75 -1.69
C ALA A 41 3.43 9.75 -0.83
N GLY A 42 2.10 9.90 -0.84
CA GLY A 42 1.22 9.02 -0.06
C GLY A 42 1.11 7.64 -0.71
N SER A 43 1.40 6.57 0.05
CA SER A 43 1.50 5.20 -0.47
C SER A 43 0.38 4.30 0.04
N SER A 44 0.17 4.12 1.33
CA SER A 44 -0.82 3.18 1.86
C SER A 44 -1.67 3.79 2.97
N LEU A 45 -2.87 3.24 3.18
CA LEU A 45 -3.90 3.77 4.05
C LEU A 45 -4.39 2.74 5.05
N ALA A 46 -4.60 3.14 6.32
CA ALA A 46 -5.29 2.32 7.30
C ALA A 46 -6.21 3.18 8.20
N ARG A 47 -7.32 2.61 8.66
CA ARG A 47 -8.19 3.29 9.64
C ARG A 47 -7.57 3.23 11.03
N VAL A 48 -7.53 4.38 11.68
CA VAL A 48 -7.02 4.52 13.05
C VAL A 48 -7.94 5.42 13.87
N PRO A 49 -7.81 5.46 15.19
CA PRO A 49 -8.50 6.47 15.99
C PRO A 49 -8.19 7.89 15.50
N GLY A 50 -9.24 8.65 15.25
CA GLY A 50 -9.15 10.04 14.78
C GLY A 50 -9.05 10.23 13.27
N GLY A 51 -9.07 9.14 12.44
CA GLY A 51 -9.10 9.32 10.98
C GLY A 51 -8.50 8.18 10.17
N ILE A 52 -7.83 8.54 9.10
CA ILE A 52 -7.12 7.64 8.20
C ILE A 52 -5.62 7.91 8.35
N ALA A 53 -4.87 6.92 8.84
CA ALA A 53 -3.43 6.95 8.78
C ALA A 53 -2.96 6.73 7.35
N LEU A 54 -2.06 7.58 6.88
CA LEU A 54 -1.48 7.55 5.57
C LEU A 54 0.04 7.56 5.71
N VAL A 55 0.70 6.51 5.23
CA VAL A 55 2.16 6.44 5.12
C VAL A 55 2.65 7.20 3.90
N GLN A 56 3.85 7.71 3.99
CA GLN A 56 4.49 8.50 2.95
C GLN A 56 5.81 7.83 2.55
N ASP A 57 5.96 7.57 1.28
CA ASP A 57 7.16 6.98 0.69
C ASP A 57 8.40 7.88 0.88
N ASP A 58 8.27 9.14 0.51
CA ASP A 58 9.37 10.13 0.45
C ASP A 58 9.43 11.04 1.70
N ALA A 59 8.69 10.72 2.78
CA ALA A 59 8.71 11.56 3.98
C ALA A 59 8.48 10.76 5.28
N ASN A 60 9.28 11.07 6.30
CA ASN A 60 9.18 10.44 7.61
C ASN A 60 8.13 11.11 8.50
N PHE A 61 6.88 11.09 8.02
CA PHE A 61 5.69 11.49 8.74
C PHE A 61 4.59 10.45 8.52
N LEU A 62 3.81 10.16 9.55
CA LEU A 62 2.54 9.51 9.38
C LEU A 62 1.46 10.59 9.42
N ALA A 63 0.70 10.75 8.33
CA ALA A 63 -0.39 11.69 8.29
C ALA A 63 -1.68 11.03 8.79
N VAL A 64 -2.35 11.62 9.78
CA VAL A 64 -3.70 11.20 10.20
C VAL A 64 -4.71 12.16 9.59
N VAL A 65 -5.37 11.70 8.56
CA VAL A 65 -6.24 12.50 7.68
C VAL A 65 -7.68 12.42 8.16
N ASP A 66 -8.34 13.58 8.28
CA ASP A 66 -9.80 13.67 8.33
C ASP A 66 -10.35 13.61 6.89
N PRO A 67 -11.06 12.54 6.50
CA PRO A 67 -11.53 12.38 5.13
C PRO A 67 -12.63 13.39 4.74
N GLY A 68 -13.31 13.98 5.71
CA GLY A 68 -14.34 15.00 5.46
C GLY A 68 -13.74 16.31 4.98
N THR A 69 -12.64 16.73 5.60
CA THR A 69 -11.97 18.02 5.36
C THR A 69 -10.74 17.91 4.47
N ALA A 70 -10.17 16.70 4.31
CA ALA A 70 -8.87 16.46 3.67
C ALA A 70 -7.71 17.20 4.36
N ARG A 71 -7.85 17.41 5.67
CA ARG A 71 -6.81 17.97 6.52
C ARG A 71 -6.16 16.87 7.33
N ALA A 72 -4.89 17.05 7.67
CA ALA A 72 -4.09 16.04 8.34
C ALA A 72 -3.37 16.58 9.57
N ARG A 73 -3.28 15.74 10.59
CA ARG A 73 -2.33 15.88 11.68
C ARG A 73 -1.09 15.05 11.38
N ALA A 74 0.10 15.59 11.62
CA ALA A 74 1.35 14.85 11.47
C ALA A 74 1.72 14.12 12.76
N ILE A 75 2.10 12.85 12.64
CA ILE A 75 2.85 12.12 13.66
C ILE A 75 4.29 12.00 13.15
N LEU A 76 5.25 12.42 13.96
CA LEU A 76 6.66 12.43 13.59
C LEU A 76 7.21 10.99 13.62
N LEU A 77 7.74 10.53 12.52
CA LEU A 77 8.58 9.35 12.48
C LEU A 77 10.05 9.74 12.73
N PRO A 78 10.92 8.80 13.09
CA PRO A 78 12.33 9.10 13.30
C PRO A 78 12.95 9.81 12.10
N ALA A 79 13.69 10.88 12.37
CA ALA A 79 14.38 11.63 11.32
C ALA A 79 15.56 10.84 10.75
N GLY A 80 15.87 11.10 9.52
CA GLY A 80 17.11 10.67 8.89
C GLY A 80 18.33 11.46 9.38
N ASN A 81 19.46 11.20 8.76
CA ASN A 81 20.71 11.89 9.09
C ASN A 81 20.55 13.41 9.00
N GLY A 82 21.10 14.14 9.98
CA GLY A 82 21.00 15.60 10.01
C GLY A 82 19.62 16.16 10.38
N GLY A 83 18.68 15.32 10.87
CA GLY A 83 17.35 15.74 11.30
C GLY A 83 16.34 15.87 10.15
N VAL A 84 16.70 15.46 8.93
CA VAL A 84 15.82 15.54 7.75
C VAL A 84 14.71 14.51 7.81
N ARG A 85 13.54 14.89 7.29
CA ARG A 85 12.37 14.00 7.15
C ARG A 85 11.75 14.01 5.76
N GLN A 86 12.31 14.76 4.83
CA GLN A 86 11.91 14.76 3.43
C GLN A 86 13.06 14.25 2.56
N PHE A 87 12.76 13.39 1.60
CA PHE A 87 13.72 12.71 0.76
C PHE A 87 13.33 12.85 -0.71
N ASP A 88 14.20 13.36 -1.54
CA ASP A 88 13.98 13.47 -2.98
C ASP A 88 15.29 13.62 -3.77
N LYS A 89 15.16 13.52 -5.10
CA LYS A 89 16.31 13.67 -6.00
C LYS A 89 16.92 15.09 -5.94
N GLY A 90 16.11 16.12 -5.75
CA GLY A 90 16.56 17.52 -5.67
C GLY A 90 17.39 17.79 -4.41
N ARG A 91 17.07 17.13 -3.31
CA ARG A 91 17.83 17.15 -2.06
C ARG A 91 19.04 16.23 -2.07
N GLY A 92 19.15 15.31 -3.04
CA GLY A 92 20.24 14.34 -3.15
C GLY A 92 20.25 13.25 -2.08
N ASN A 93 19.15 13.04 -1.38
CA ASN A 93 19.00 12.11 -0.26
C ASN A 93 17.92 11.03 -0.46
N LYS A 94 17.35 10.89 -1.68
CA LYS A 94 16.28 9.89 -1.97
C LYS A 94 16.68 8.46 -1.57
N ALA A 95 17.98 8.13 -1.59
CA ALA A 95 18.48 6.80 -1.19
C ALA A 95 18.36 6.53 0.33
N ASP A 96 18.15 7.55 1.14
CA ASP A 96 18.13 7.45 2.62
C ASP A 96 16.71 7.33 3.20
N LYS A 97 15.67 7.36 2.37
CA LYS A 97 14.26 7.26 2.78
C LYS A 97 13.93 5.89 3.41
N LEU A 98 12.92 5.85 4.29
CA LEU A 98 12.37 4.60 4.82
C LEU A 98 11.57 3.83 3.77
N ASP A 99 11.04 4.54 2.78
CA ASP A 99 10.28 3.94 1.67
C ASP A 99 9.08 3.13 2.16
N LEU A 100 8.24 3.75 3.00
CA LEU A 100 7.07 3.07 3.57
C LEU A 100 5.96 2.95 2.53
N GLU A 101 5.65 1.70 2.14
CA GLU A 101 4.76 1.41 1.00
C GLU A 101 3.52 0.60 1.40
N ALA A 102 3.51 0.00 2.56
CA ALA A 102 2.42 -0.86 2.98
C ALA A 102 2.07 -0.62 4.45
N CYS A 103 0.80 -0.67 4.82
CA CYS A 103 0.42 -0.59 6.22
C CYS A 103 -0.84 -1.37 6.56
N VAL A 104 -0.97 -1.71 7.85
CA VAL A 104 -2.18 -2.27 8.43
C VAL A 104 -2.45 -1.65 9.79
N ALA A 105 -3.71 -1.62 10.19
CA ALA A 105 -4.11 -1.35 11.56
C ALA A 105 -4.97 -2.50 12.08
N ALA A 106 -4.75 -2.89 13.33
CA ALA A 106 -5.45 -3.98 13.98
C ALA A 106 -5.77 -3.63 15.43
N ASP A 107 -6.85 -4.19 15.96
CA ASP A 107 -7.06 -4.23 17.40
C ASP A 107 -6.21 -5.37 17.99
N VAL A 108 -5.40 -5.05 18.96
CA VAL A 108 -4.57 -6.00 19.71
C VAL A 108 -4.80 -5.72 21.19
N ASP A 109 -5.47 -6.66 21.88
CA ASP A 109 -5.77 -6.53 23.30
C ASP A 109 -6.60 -5.27 23.67
N GLY A 110 -7.47 -4.80 22.75
CA GLY A 110 -8.31 -3.61 22.94
C GLY A 110 -7.62 -2.28 22.60
N GLU A 111 -6.42 -2.32 22.03
CA GLU A 111 -5.69 -1.14 21.58
C GLU A 111 -5.45 -1.20 20.06
N THR A 112 -5.56 -0.05 19.39
CA THR A 112 -5.21 0.03 17.99
C THR A 112 -3.69 -0.03 17.82
N LEU A 113 -3.22 -1.07 17.15
CA LEU A 113 -1.85 -1.19 16.69
C LEU A 113 -1.79 -0.85 15.20
N PHE A 114 -0.94 0.09 14.82
CA PHE A 114 -0.63 0.41 13.43
C PHE A 114 0.78 -0.09 13.10
N VAL A 115 0.92 -0.76 11.96
CA VAL A 115 2.20 -1.29 11.48
C VAL A 115 2.39 -0.92 10.02
N ALA A 116 3.52 -0.31 9.69
CA ALA A 116 3.89 0.05 8.32
C ALA A 116 5.24 -0.56 7.94
N PHE A 117 5.37 -0.96 6.69
CA PHE A 117 6.50 -1.68 6.16
C PHE A 117 7.20 -0.85 5.08
N GLY A 118 8.53 -0.80 5.14
CA GLY A 118 9.32 -0.32 4.02
C GLY A 118 9.26 -1.31 2.85
N SER A 119 9.54 -0.84 1.65
CA SER A 119 9.47 -1.67 0.43
C SER A 119 10.43 -2.87 0.46
N GLY A 120 11.53 -2.79 1.20
CA GLY A 120 12.59 -3.79 1.20
C GLY A 120 13.42 -3.82 -0.09
N SER A 121 13.25 -2.85 -0.99
CA SER A 121 13.98 -2.80 -2.26
C SER A 121 15.50 -2.58 -2.09
N THR A 122 15.90 -2.02 -0.97
CA THR A 122 17.30 -1.89 -0.54
C THR A 122 17.44 -2.21 0.95
N SER A 123 18.67 -2.45 1.44
CA SER A 123 18.91 -2.71 2.86
C SER A 123 18.54 -1.55 3.79
N ARG A 124 18.49 -0.32 3.32
CA ARG A 124 18.02 0.85 4.09
C ARG A 124 16.51 0.87 4.29
N ARG A 125 15.77 0.22 3.39
CA ARG A 125 14.30 0.15 3.36
C ARG A 125 13.75 -1.09 4.07
N GLU A 126 14.60 -1.78 4.82
CA GLU A 126 14.27 -2.96 5.63
C GLU A 126 13.84 -2.56 7.05
N ALA A 127 12.82 -1.72 7.11
CA ALA A 127 12.33 -1.15 8.35
C ALA A 127 10.81 -1.35 8.50
N VAL A 128 10.37 -1.47 9.76
CA VAL A 128 8.95 -1.53 10.13
C VAL A 128 8.70 -0.44 11.16
N VAL A 129 7.67 0.36 10.93
CA VAL A 129 7.18 1.37 11.88
C VAL A 129 6.00 0.80 12.63
N VAL A 130 6.02 0.90 13.96
CA VAL A 130 4.92 0.48 14.84
C VAL A 130 4.43 1.71 15.60
N VAL A 131 3.11 1.96 15.57
CA VAL A 131 2.47 3.07 16.30
C VAL A 131 1.40 2.54 17.24
N ARG A 132 1.44 3.01 18.49
CA ARG A 132 0.55 2.62 19.60
C ARG A 132 0.08 3.84 20.37
N ASP A 133 -0.74 3.60 21.41
CA ASP A 133 -1.15 4.62 22.37
C ASP A 133 -1.82 5.81 21.66
N TRP A 134 -2.77 5.53 20.77
CA TRP A 134 -3.48 6.52 19.94
C TRP A 134 -4.33 7.52 20.73
N ASP A 135 -4.61 7.25 21.98
CA ASP A 135 -5.31 8.11 22.93
C ASP A 135 -4.42 9.22 23.51
N LEU A 136 -3.10 9.11 23.37
CA LEU A 136 -2.17 10.15 23.73
C LEU A 136 -2.14 11.28 22.69
N ALA A 137 -1.82 12.49 23.14
CA ALA A 137 -1.60 13.63 22.25
C ALA A 137 -0.50 13.35 21.21
N GLU A 138 0.53 12.63 21.64
CA GLU A 138 1.60 12.12 20.78
C GLU A 138 1.62 10.59 20.90
N PRO A 139 1.11 9.85 19.91
CA PRO A 139 1.19 8.40 19.87
C PRO A 139 2.64 7.91 19.93
N ARG A 140 2.84 6.75 20.53
CA ARG A 140 4.17 6.17 20.63
C ARG A 140 4.57 5.53 19.29
N VAL A 141 5.69 6.01 18.75
CA VAL A 141 6.28 5.52 17.49
C VAL A 141 7.55 4.73 17.78
N GLU A 142 7.64 3.56 17.19
CA GLU A 142 8.82 2.70 17.24
C GLU A 142 9.25 2.36 15.80
N LEU A 143 10.53 2.57 15.48
CA LEU A 143 11.16 2.14 14.24
C LEU A 143 11.98 0.88 14.51
N VAL A 144 11.57 -0.21 13.91
CA VAL A 144 12.24 -1.51 14.02
C VAL A 144 13.03 -1.77 12.74
N HIS A 145 14.36 -1.83 12.81
CA HIS A 145 15.16 -2.36 11.72
C HIS A 145 15.01 -3.88 11.67
N ALA A 146 14.48 -4.39 10.55
CA ALA A 146 14.02 -5.77 10.42
C ALA A 146 14.73 -6.57 9.30
N PRO A 147 16.06 -6.50 9.14
CA PRO A 147 16.76 -7.17 8.03
C PRO A 147 16.51 -8.68 7.99
N GLY A 148 16.31 -9.31 9.16
CA GLY A 148 15.96 -10.73 9.23
C GLY A 148 14.63 -11.06 8.56
N LEU A 149 13.59 -10.22 8.73
CA LEU A 149 12.28 -10.38 8.08
C LEU A 149 12.44 -10.28 6.56
N TYR A 150 13.08 -9.21 6.08
CA TYR A 150 13.27 -8.98 4.66
C TYR A 150 14.17 -10.03 3.99
N ALA A 151 15.21 -10.52 4.69
CA ALA A 151 16.01 -11.66 4.23
C ALA A 151 15.15 -12.90 4.05
N ARG A 152 14.27 -13.19 5.03
CA ARG A 152 13.36 -14.33 4.98
C ARG A 152 12.34 -14.23 3.83
N LEU A 153 11.82 -13.03 3.55
CA LEU A 153 10.95 -12.79 2.41
C LEU A 153 11.68 -13.00 1.07
N ARG A 154 12.95 -12.60 0.96
CA ARG A 154 13.78 -12.80 -0.25
C ARG A 154 14.15 -14.24 -0.52
N GLU A 155 14.26 -15.07 0.53
CA GLU A 155 14.49 -16.51 0.36
C GLU A 155 13.34 -17.19 -0.42
N GLU A 156 12.13 -16.62 -0.33
CA GLU A 156 10.97 -17.08 -1.11
C GLU A 156 10.97 -16.41 -2.49
N ILE A 157 11.77 -16.94 -3.41
CA ILE A 157 11.98 -16.36 -4.75
C ILE A 157 10.68 -16.24 -5.55
N ALA A 158 9.71 -17.11 -5.30
CA ALA A 158 8.42 -17.04 -5.96
C ALA A 158 7.61 -15.80 -5.57
N PHE A 159 7.87 -15.26 -4.38
CA PHE A 159 7.30 -14.01 -3.87
C PHE A 159 8.16 -12.80 -4.23
N ALA A 160 9.43 -12.84 -3.88
CA ALA A 160 10.32 -11.69 -3.99
C ALA A 160 10.81 -11.42 -5.42
N GLY A 161 10.84 -12.44 -6.29
CA GLY A 161 11.46 -12.30 -7.60
C GLY A 161 12.95 -11.95 -7.51
N ASP A 162 13.41 -11.08 -8.40
CA ASP A 162 14.78 -10.55 -8.42
C ASP A 162 14.96 -9.34 -7.50
N ALA A 163 13.87 -8.58 -7.31
CA ALA A 163 13.86 -7.37 -6.52
C ALA A 163 12.60 -7.35 -5.66
N LEU A 164 12.76 -7.59 -4.35
CA LEU A 164 11.67 -7.44 -3.40
C LEU A 164 11.22 -5.98 -3.41
N ASN A 165 9.93 -5.77 -3.60
CA ASN A 165 9.29 -4.47 -3.51
C ASN A 165 7.88 -4.66 -2.92
N LEU A 166 7.76 -4.51 -1.59
CA LEU A 166 6.47 -4.55 -0.91
C LEU A 166 5.69 -3.29 -1.27
N GLU A 167 4.42 -3.45 -1.63
CA GLU A 167 3.55 -2.36 -2.05
C GLU A 167 2.20 -2.38 -1.34
N GLY A 168 1.89 -3.44 -0.63
CA GLY A 168 0.63 -3.54 0.09
C GLY A 168 0.67 -4.56 1.20
N ALA A 169 -0.22 -4.37 2.17
CA ALA A 169 -0.42 -5.29 3.27
C ALA A 169 -1.89 -5.38 3.67
N MET A 170 -2.36 -6.55 3.98
CA MET A 170 -3.73 -6.78 4.41
C MET A 170 -3.76 -7.79 5.54
N LEU A 171 -4.42 -7.45 6.63
CA LEU A 171 -4.60 -8.36 7.76
C LEU A 171 -5.99 -9.00 7.71
N CYS A 172 -6.02 -10.31 7.86
CA CYS A 172 -7.23 -11.10 8.00
C CYS A 172 -7.07 -12.10 9.15
N ASP A 173 -7.76 -11.86 10.24
CA ASP A 173 -7.60 -12.59 11.48
C ASP A 173 -6.11 -12.56 11.94
N ASP A 174 -5.48 -13.71 12.14
CA ASP A 174 -4.06 -13.82 12.52
C ASP A 174 -3.11 -13.98 11.30
N ARG A 175 -3.54 -13.61 10.09
CA ARG A 175 -2.74 -13.73 8.87
C ARG A 175 -2.54 -12.38 8.20
N LEU A 176 -1.29 -11.96 8.13
CA LEU A 176 -0.89 -10.82 7.32
C LEU A 176 -0.55 -11.31 5.92
N THR A 177 -1.24 -10.77 4.92
CA THR A 177 -0.90 -10.95 3.50
C THR A 177 -0.09 -9.75 3.03
N LEU A 178 1.10 -10.01 2.49
CA LEU A 178 1.97 -9.02 1.87
C LEU A 178 1.85 -9.12 0.35
N PHE A 179 1.91 -7.97 -0.33
CA PHE A 179 1.81 -7.84 -1.78
C PHE A 179 3.09 -7.25 -2.33
N THR A 180 3.58 -7.78 -3.47
CA THR A 180 4.72 -7.21 -4.20
C THR A 180 4.29 -6.76 -5.58
N ARG A 181 4.88 -5.66 -6.05
CA ARG A 181 4.61 -5.10 -7.40
C ARG A 181 4.99 -6.05 -8.53
N GLY A 182 6.04 -6.84 -8.33
CA GLY A 182 6.57 -7.70 -9.37
C GLY A 182 7.48 -6.97 -10.35
N ASN A 183 8.24 -6.00 -9.85
CA ASN A 183 9.31 -5.31 -10.57
C ASN A 183 10.51 -6.25 -10.77
N GLY A 184 11.44 -5.83 -11.61
CA GLY A 184 12.71 -6.52 -11.84
C GLY A 184 12.82 -7.11 -13.24
N SER A 185 13.96 -7.76 -13.49
CA SER A 185 14.29 -8.35 -14.79
C SER A 185 13.82 -9.79 -14.91
N ALA A 186 13.59 -10.25 -16.12
CA ALA A 186 13.34 -11.66 -16.35
C ALA A 186 14.56 -12.51 -15.99
N ARG A 187 14.37 -13.59 -15.22
CA ARG A 187 15.39 -14.62 -14.96
C ARG A 187 15.11 -15.86 -15.76
N GLY A 188 15.87 -16.07 -16.85
CA GLY A 188 15.62 -17.16 -17.77
C GLY A 188 14.22 -17.08 -18.38
N GLU A 189 13.39 -18.11 -18.17
CA GLU A 189 12.00 -18.15 -18.65
C GLU A 189 11.00 -17.52 -17.64
N SER A 190 11.45 -17.15 -16.42
CA SER A 190 10.59 -16.55 -15.39
C SER A 190 10.51 -15.04 -15.58
N LEU A 191 9.34 -14.56 -15.97
CA LEU A 191 9.04 -13.13 -15.99
C LEU A 191 8.78 -12.61 -14.57
N PRO A 192 9.12 -11.34 -14.25
CA PRO A 192 8.68 -10.70 -13.04
C PRO A 192 7.15 -10.79 -12.95
N ALA A 193 6.60 -11.08 -11.79
CA ALA A 193 5.17 -11.14 -11.59
C ALA A 193 4.81 -10.59 -10.22
N ALA A 194 3.72 -9.86 -10.16
CA ALA A 194 3.09 -9.50 -8.91
C ALA A 194 2.81 -10.77 -8.09
N ALA A 195 3.00 -10.70 -6.78
CA ALA A 195 2.84 -11.87 -5.93
C ALA A 195 2.30 -11.50 -4.55
N THR A 196 1.73 -12.49 -3.88
CA THR A 196 1.38 -12.39 -2.46
C THR A 196 2.00 -13.54 -1.69
N CYS A 197 2.29 -13.28 -0.42
CA CYS A 197 2.56 -14.32 0.57
C CYS A 197 1.82 -14.01 1.87
N THR A 198 1.69 -15.00 2.74
CA THR A 198 1.15 -14.78 4.09
C THR A 198 2.24 -15.01 5.13
N VAL A 199 2.18 -14.24 6.22
CA VAL A 199 2.96 -14.48 7.43
C VAL A 199 2.01 -14.54 8.63
N ASP A 200 2.39 -15.30 9.66
CA ASP A 200 1.63 -15.33 10.90
C ASP A 200 1.78 -13.99 11.63
N TRP A 201 0.66 -13.38 11.98
CA TRP A 201 0.63 -12.06 12.60
C TRP A 201 1.21 -12.04 14.01
N ARG A 202 0.97 -13.09 14.80
CA ARG A 202 1.46 -13.19 16.17
C ARG A 202 2.98 -13.42 16.19
N GLU A 203 3.49 -14.26 15.29
CA GLU A 203 4.94 -14.45 15.13
C GLU A 203 5.61 -13.14 14.68
N LEU A 204 4.99 -12.39 13.75
CA LEU A 204 5.49 -11.10 13.35
C LEU A 204 5.55 -10.12 14.52
N LEU A 205 4.49 -10.00 15.31
CA LEU A 205 4.48 -9.12 16.48
C LEU A 205 5.51 -9.55 17.55
N ALA A 206 5.70 -10.84 17.73
CA ALA A 206 6.73 -11.35 18.64
C ALA A 206 8.14 -10.99 18.11
N PHE A 207 8.40 -11.15 16.83
CA PHE A 207 9.65 -10.75 16.19
C PHE A 207 9.88 -9.23 16.31
N LEU A 208 8.88 -8.38 16.02
CA LEU A 208 9.03 -6.93 16.09
C LEU A 208 9.32 -6.41 17.49
N ARG A 209 8.92 -7.15 18.55
CA ARG A 209 9.23 -6.80 19.94
C ARG A 209 10.72 -7.04 20.29
N ASP A 210 11.33 -8.06 19.72
CA ASP A 210 12.73 -8.42 19.95
C ASP A 210 13.35 -9.10 18.73
N PRO A 211 13.69 -8.33 17.68
CA PRO A 211 14.22 -8.88 16.43
C PRO A 211 15.62 -9.48 16.56
N GLY A 212 16.31 -9.21 17.68
CA GLY A 212 17.62 -9.80 17.98
C GLY A 212 17.56 -11.23 18.54
N VAL A 213 16.43 -11.64 19.08
CA VAL A 213 16.23 -12.92 19.76
C VAL A 213 15.17 -13.79 19.09
N THR A 214 14.05 -13.17 18.71
CA THR A 214 12.94 -13.90 18.09
C THR A 214 13.20 -14.10 16.59
N PRO A 215 13.05 -15.32 16.05
CA PRO A 215 13.19 -15.52 14.61
C PRO A 215 12.06 -14.81 13.85
N PRO A 216 12.30 -14.30 12.62
CA PRO A 216 11.27 -13.74 11.80
C PRO A 216 10.27 -14.81 11.35
N PRO A 217 8.98 -14.45 11.15
CA PRO A 217 7.97 -15.39 10.65
C PRO A 217 8.33 -15.90 9.26
N ALA A 218 7.97 -17.15 8.99
CA ALA A 218 8.18 -17.76 7.69
C ALA A 218 7.06 -17.34 6.71
N PRO A 219 7.38 -16.89 5.48
CA PRO A 219 6.38 -16.69 4.45
C PRO A 219 5.77 -18.03 4.02
N ALA A 220 4.46 -18.01 3.77
CA ALA A 220 3.69 -19.17 3.34
C ALA A 220 2.67 -18.76 2.25
N ASN A 221 1.98 -19.74 1.66
CA ASN A 221 0.87 -19.52 0.71
C ASN A 221 1.20 -18.53 -0.41
N VAL A 222 2.37 -18.71 -1.03
CA VAL A 222 2.79 -17.83 -2.13
C VAL A 222 1.90 -18.06 -3.35
N LEU A 223 1.35 -16.94 -3.87
CA LEU A 223 0.57 -16.88 -5.09
C LEU A 223 1.19 -15.85 -6.03
N ARG A 224 1.31 -16.19 -7.30
CA ARG A 224 1.76 -15.26 -8.36
C ARG A 224 0.57 -14.81 -9.18
N TYR A 225 0.63 -13.56 -9.64
CA TYR A 225 -0.44 -12.95 -10.42
C TYR A 225 0.09 -12.39 -11.73
N GLU A 226 -0.63 -12.67 -12.80
CA GLU A 226 -0.56 -11.93 -14.04
C GLU A 226 -1.75 -10.99 -14.09
N LEU A 227 -1.51 -9.71 -13.72
CA LEU A 227 -2.58 -8.70 -13.63
C LEU A 227 -3.00 -8.17 -15.00
N GLY A 228 -2.23 -8.45 -16.05
CA GLY A 228 -2.48 -7.97 -17.40
C GLY A 228 -1.79 -6.65 -17.72
N LEU A 229 -2.31 -5.97 -18.73
CA LEU A 229 -1.77 -4.71 -19.25
C LEU A 229 -2.85 -3.64 -19.24
N LEU A 230 -2.45 -2.41 -18.91
CA LEU A 230 -3.22 -1.20 -19.18
C LEU A 230 -2.42 -0.34 -20.17
N ASN A 231 -3.03 0.00 -21.31
CA ASN A 231 -2.39 0.76 -22.39
C ASN A 231 -1.04 0.18 -22.87
N GLY A 232 -0.88 -1.15 -22.79
CA GLY A 232 0.35 -1.85 -23.20
C GLY A 232 1.43 -1.92 -22.13
N VAL A 233 1.24 -1.32 -20.96
CA VAL A 233 2.15 -1.38 -19.81
C VAL A 233 1.62 -2.36 -18.76
N ARG A 234 2.51 -3.16 -18.16
CA ARG A 234 2.15 -4.17 -17.16
C ARG A 234 1.62 -3.52 -15.90
N LEU A 235 0.58 -4.15 -15.36
CA LEU A 235 0.04 -3.80 -14.06
C LEU A 235 0.85 -4.48 -12.94
N GLY A 236 1.23 -3.70 -11.92
CA GLY A 236 1.78 -4.19 -10.66
C GLY A 236 0.92 -3.72 -9.49
N PHE A 237 0.81 -4.54 -8.43
CA PHE A 237 0.10 -4.12 -7.21
C PHE A 237 0.69 -2.84 -6.64
N THR A 238 -0.18 -1.97 -6.10
CA THR A 238 0.21 -0.78 -5.33
C THR A 238 -0.37 -0.81 -3.92
N ASP A 239 -1.53 -1.45 -3.69
CA ASP A 239 -2.05 -1.70 -2.33
C ASP A 239 -3.18 -2.72 -2.36
N ALA A 240 -3.65 -3.14 -1.17
CA ALA A 240 -4.80 -4.01 -1.03
C ALA A 240 -5.55 -3.81 0.30
N ALA A 241 -6.87 -3.98 0.26
CA ALA A 241 -7.73 -3.87 1.42
C ALA A 241 -8.77 -4.99 1.46
N ARG A 242 -9.10 -5.49 2.66
CA ARG A 242 -10.17 -6.47 2.84
C ARG A 242 -11.54 -5.79 2.78
N TRP A 243 -12.47 -6.38 2.03
CA TRP A 243 -13.87 -5.98 2.00
C TRP A 243 -14.80 -7.20 2.11
N GLY A 244 -15.21 -7.51 3.33
CA GLY A 244 -15.93 -8.76 3.60
C GLY A 244 -15.06 -9.98 3.31
N ASP A 245 -15.53 -10.86 2.40
CA ASP A 245 -14.83 -12.09 2.01
C ASP A 245 -13.93 -11.91 0.76
N ILE A 246 -13.85 -10.70 0.23
CA ILE A 246 -13.02 -10.37 -0.94
C ILE A 246 -11.85 -9.48 -0.57
N VAL A 247 -10.87 -9.44 -1.46
CA VAL A 247 -9.75 -8.50 -1.41
C VAL A 247 -9.90 -7.50 -2.53
N LEU A 248 -10.03 -6.22 -2.20
CA LEU A 248 -9.83 -5.14 -3.16
C LEU A 248 -8.34 -4.90 -3.31
N PHE A 249 -7.89 -4.59 -4.52
CA PHE A 249 -6.53 -4.17 -4.77
C PHE A 249 -6.47 -2.98 -5.71
N THR A 250 -5.43 -2.21 -5.61
CA THR A 250 -5.03 -1.25 -6.62
C THR A 250 -3.81 -1.76 -7.36
N ALA A 251 -3.71 -1.39 -8.63
CA ALA A 251 -2.53 -1.67 -9.43
C ALA A 251 -2.30 -0.52 -10.41
N ALA A 252 -1.04 -0.17 -10.61
CA ALA A 252 -0.64 0.86 -11.55
C ALA A 252 0.11 0.25 -12.75
N ALA A 253 -0.12 0.85 -13.91
CA ALA A 253 0.65 0.60 -15.12
C ALA A 253 1.77 1.65 -15.19
N GLU A 254 2.92 1.31 -14.66
CA GLU A 254 4.09 2.17 -14.60
C GLU A 254 5.23 1.56 -15.40
N ALA A 255 5.75 2.31 -16.37
CA ALA A 255 6.86 1.89 -17.23
C ALA A 255 8.21 2.07 -16.51
N SER A 256 8.34 1.46 -15.33
CA SER A 256 9.54 1.52 -14.49
C SER A 256 10.58 0.51 -14.96
N PRO A 257 11.89 0.90 -15.10
CA PRO A 257 12.95 -0.02 -15.48
C PRO A 257 13.32 -1.02 -14.36
N ASP A 258 13.13 -0.65 -13.10
CA ASP A 258 13.45 -1.47 -11.92
C ASP A 258 12.60 -1.07 -10.69
N ALA A 259 12.95 -1.56 -9.50
CA ALA A 259 12.22 -1.30 -8.25
C ALA A 259 12.63 0.00 -7.53
N VAL A 260 13.48 0.82 -8.12
CA VAL A 260 14.06 2.02 -7.48
C VAL A 260 13.76 3.30 -8.28
N GLU A 261 13.64 3.19 -9.60
CA GLU A 261 13.38 4.30 -10.49
C GLU A 261 11.93 4.36 -10.93
N ASP A 262 11.30 5.52 -10.73
CA ASP A 262 9.94 5.79 -11.16
C ASP A 262 9.86 5.91 -12.68
N GLY A 263 8.78 5.40 -13.28
CA GLY A 263 8.51 5.45 -14.71
C GLY A 263 7.29 6.28 -15.07
N ALA A 264 7.00 6.41 -16.35
CA ALA A 264 5.77 7.05 -16.80
C ALA A 264 4.54 6.18 -16.40
N VAL A 265 3.54 6.82 -15.80
CA VAL A 265 2.30 6.17 -15.37
C VAL A 265 1.25 6.29 -16.47
N GLU A 266 0.76 5.14 -16.96
CA GLU A 266 -0.31 5.04 -17.97
C GLU A 266 -1.72 5.02 -17.34
N GLY A 267 -1.79 4.92 -16.01
CA GLY A 267 -3.00 4.92 -15.23
C GLY A 267 -3.04 3.82 -14.17
N SER A 268 -4.15 3.78 -13.45
CA SER A 268 -4.39 2.82 -12.37
C SER A 268 -5.71 2.07 -12.55
N VAL A 269 -5.78 0.90 -11.97
CA VAL A 269 -6.98 0.08 -11.91
C VAL A 269 -7.36 -0.22 -10.47
N ILE A 270 -8.64 -0.48 -10.22
CA ILE A 270 -9.10 -1.17 -9.02
C ILE A 270 -9.57 -2.55 -9.43
N GLY A 271 -9.16 -3.54 -8.67
CA GLY A 271 -9.54 -4.92 -8.90
C GLY A 271 -10.03 -5.62 -7.64
N VAL A 272 -10.50 -6.83 -7.84
CA VAL A 272 -10.99 -7.71 -6.80
C VAL A 272 -10.41 -9.11 -6.97
N ILE A 273 -10.02 -9.70 -5.85
CA ILE A 273 -9.72 -11.13 -5.71
C ILE A 273 -10.89 -11.73 -4.93
N GLY A 274 -11.71 -12.54 -5.60
CA GLY A 274 -12.83 -13.23 -4.99
C GLY A 274 -12.40 -14.31 -4.01
N ALA A 275 -13.32 -14.77 -3.15
CA ALA A 275 -13.06 -15.87 -2.22
C ALA A 275 -12.68 -17.18 -2.92
N ASP A 276 -13.14 -17.41 -4.14
CA ASP A 276 -12.77 -18.54 -5.01
C ASP A 276 -11.42 -18.32 -5.73
N GLY A 277 -10.86 -17.13 -5.61
CA GLY A 277 -9.62 -16.74 -6.25
C GLY A 277 -9.76 -16.16 -7.64
N ASP A 278 -10.97 -16.01 -8.18
CA ASP A 278 -11.22 -15.24 -9.39
C ASP A 278 -10.70 -13.82 -9.23
N THR A 279 -9.93 -13.32 -10.20
CA THR A 279 -9.27 -12.03 -10.11
C THR A 279 -9.67 -11.17 -11.29
N ARG A 280 -10.26 -10.01 -11.01
CA ARG A 280 -10.84 -9.10 -12.02
C ARG A 280 -10.52 -7.66 -11.67
N TRP A 281 -10.51 -6.78 -12.66
CA TRP A 281 -10.26 -5.36 -12.45
C TRP A 281 -10.99 -4.48 -13.48
N THR A 282 -11.09 -3.19 -13.17
CA THR A 282 -11.57 -2.15 -14.08
C THR A 282 -10.67 -0.92 -14.01
N PRO A 283 -10.42 -0.21 -15.13
CA PRO A 283 -9.75 1.08 -15.08
C PRO A 283 -10.55 2.10 -14.27
N LEU A 284 -9.85 3.03 -13.64
CA LEU A 284 -10.47 4.19 -13.01
C LEU A 284 -10.88 5.22 -14.06
N VAL A 285 -12.07 5.79 -13.86
CA VAL A 285 -12.59 6.88 -14.70
C VAL A 285 -13.10 8.05 -13.85
N ASP A 286 -13.16 9.25 -14.42
CA ASP A 286 -13.87 10.36 -13.81
C ASP A 286 -15.41 10.26 -14.04
N GLU A 287 -16.20 11.16 -13.46
CA GLU A 287 -17.67 11.18 -13.63
C GLU A 287 -18.09 11.39 -15.09
N GLY A 288 -17.23 11.92 -15.94
CA GLY A 288 -17.45 12.07 -17.39
C GLY A 288 -17.09 10.82 -18.20
N GLY A 289 -16.60 9.74 -17.55
CA GLY A 289 -16.16 8.51 -18.21
C GLY A 289 -14.80 8.62 -18.87
N ARG A 290 -14.03 9.68 -18.60
CA ARG A 290 -12.64 9.82 -19.09
C ARG A 290 -11.69 9.04 -18.20
N ALA A 291 -10.65 8.44 -18.79
CA ALA A 291 -9.62 7.72 -18.06
C ALA A 291 -9.00 8.62 -16.98
N PHE A 292 -8.88 8.08 -15.77
CA PHE A 292 -8.17 8.70 -14.67
C PHE A 292 -6.71 8.24 -14.72
N THR A 293 -5.78 9.16 -14.88
CA THR A 293 -4.35 8.87 -15.11
C THR A 293 -3.49 9.00 -13.85
N GLY A 294 -4.10 9.30 -12.68
CA GLY A 294 -3.37 9.39 -11.43
C GLY A 294 -2.81 8.04 -10.98
N LYS A 295 -1.63 8.04 -10.38
CA LYS A 295 -1.02 6.88 -9.75
C LYS A 295 -1.68 6.62 -8.40
N VAL A 296 -2.59 5.65 -8.34
CA VAL A 296 -3.24 5.24 -7.10
C VAL A 296 -2.30 4.29 -6.36
N GLU A 297 -1.85 4.70 -5.17
CA GLU A 297 -0.89 3.95 -4.37
C GLU A 297 -1.54 3.26 -3.16
N GLY A 298 -2.57 3.86 -2.57
CA GLY A 298 -3.22 3.28 -1.40
C GLY A 298 -4.73 3.18 -1.55
N VAL A 299 -5.34 2.17 -0.89
CA VAL A 299 -6.79 1.96 -0.92
C VAL A 299 -7.33 1.55 0.45
N LEU A 300 -8.49 2.10 0.81
CA LEU A 300 -9.32 1.61 1.92
C LEU A 300 -10.62 1.03 1.39
N ALA A 301 -11.03 -0.09 1.96
CA ALA A 301 -12.31 -0.72 1.65
C ALA A 301 -13.49 0.26 1.84
N PRO A 302 -14.60 0.07 1.10
CA PRO A 302 -15.80 0.85 1.25
C PRO A 302 -16.24 1.00 2.70
N HIS A 303 -16.69 2.19 3.05
CA HIS A 303 -17.05 2.58 4.41
C HIS A 303 -18.54 2.86 4.57
N ASP A 304 -19.28 2.82 3.48
CA ASP A 304 -20.72 3.04 3.45
C ASP A 304 -21.44 2.03 2.52
N ASP A 305 -22.76 1.97 2.61
CA ASP A 305 -23.60 1.09 1.81
C ASP A 305 -23.65 1.51 0.31
N ALA A 306 -23.19 2.70 -0.02
CA ALA A 306 -23.11 3.19 -1.40
C ALA A 306 -21.84 2.73 -2.14
N GLY A 307 -20.97 1.98 -1.47
CA GLY A 307 -19.74 1.44 -2.05
C GLY A 307 -18.64 2.51 -2.25
N HIS A 308 -18.67 3.59 -1.46
CA HIS A 308 -17.63 4.61 -1.52
C HIS A 308 -16.38 4.15 -0.75
N LEU A 309 -15.27 4.17 -1.42
CA LEU A 309 -13.96 3.94 -0.81
C LEU A 309 -13.07 5.18 -0.88
N PHE A 310 -12.01 5.19 -0.09
CA PHE A 310 -10.93 6.16 -0.21
C PHE A 310 -9.71 5.53 -0.86
N ALA A 311 -9.05 6.33 -1.69
CA ALA A 311 -7.76 5.98 -2.26
C ALA A 311 -6.83 7.20 -2.21
N VAL A 312 -5.53 6.98 -2.09
CA VAL A 312 -4.53 8.05 -2.21
C VAL A 312 -3.83 7.96 -3.55
N VAL A 313 -3.59 9.13 -4.13
CA VAL A 313 -2.83 9.31 -5.36
C VAL A 313 -1.53 10.02 -5.02
N ASP A 314 -0.43 9.42 -5.41
CA ASP A 314 0.85 10.12 -5.47
C ASP A 314 0.96 10.90 -6.78
N THR A 315 1.44 12.12 -6.69
CA THR A 315 1.63 13.01 -7.85
C THR A 315 3.01 12.86 -8.48
N ASP A 316 3.90 12.07 -7.89
CA ASP A 316 5.33 11.95 -8.25
C ASP A 316 6.05 13.32 -8.33
N ASP A 317 5.49 14.34 -7.68
CA ASP A 317 6.02 15.70 -7.62
C ASP A 317 6.32 16.09 -6.15
N ALA A 318 7.58 16.31 -5.85
CA ALA A 318 8.04 16.68 -4.51
C ALA A 318 7.42 17.98 -3.99
N ASP A 319 6.98 18.86 -4.88
CA ASP A 319 6.42 20.18 -4.57
C ASP A 319 4.87 20.19 -4.61
N ALA A 320 4.23 19.04 -4.83
CA ALA A 320 2.78 18.91 -4.89
C ALA A 320 2.23 18.01 -3.77
N PRO A 321 0.99 18.29 -3.29
CA PRO A 321 0.32 17.43 -2.32
C PRO A 321 -0.14 16.12 -2.94
N SER A 322 -0.08 15.03 -2.17
CA SER A 322 -0.87 13.83 -2.44
C SER A 322 -2.36 14.14 -2.42
N VAL A 323 -3.14 13.36 -3.15
CA VAL A 323 -4.58 13.61 -3.32
C VAL A 323 -5.39 12.45 -2.73
N LEU A 324 -6.30 12.75 -1.80
CA LEU A 324 -7.28 11.79 -1.35
C LEU A 324 -8.46 11.76 -2.33
N CYS A 325 -8.69 10.61 -2.93
CA CYS A 325 -9.81 10.36 -3.82
C CYS A 325 -10.96 9.67 -3.09
N THR A 326 -12.20 10.09 -3.36
CA THR A 326 -13.38 9.29 -3.06
C THR A 326 -13.81 8.61 -4.36
N ILE A 327 -13.92 7.29 -4.33
CA ILE A 327 -14.21 6.47 -5.50
C ILE A 327 -15.48 5.68 -5.23
N ARG A 328 -16.43 5.70 -6.17
CA ARG A 328 -17.63 4.86 -6.13
C ARG A 328 -17.38 3.58 -6.93
N LEU A 329 -17.78 2.48 -6.34
CA LEU A 329 -17.76 1.17 -6.97
C LEU A 329 -19.17 0.79 -7.42
N ASP A 330 -19.39 0.62 -8.72
CA ASP A 330 -20.64 0.15 -9.30
C ASP A 330 -20.44 -1.23 -9.92
N GLY A 331 -21.43 -2.14 -9.81
CA GLY A 331 -21.37 -3.48 -10.36
C GLY A 331 -21.20 -4.59 -9.32
N PRO A 332 -20.99 -5.84 -9.76
CA PRO A 332 -20.97 -7.03 -8.89
C PRO A 332 -19.56 -7.26 -8.27
N TRP A 333 -19.07 -6.32 -7.47
CA TRP A 333 -17.78 -6.41 -6.80
C TRP A 333 -17.74 -7.53 -5.76
N GLN A 334 -18.76 -7.65 -4.94
CA GLN A 334 -18.94 -8.75 -4.00
C GLN A 334 -19.71 -9.86 -4.70
N ASP A 335 -19.10 -10.99 -4.93
CA ASP A 335 -19.62 -12.06 -5.76
C ASP A 335 -21.02 -12.56 -5.33
N GLN A 336 -21.99 -12.47 -6.22
CA GLN A 336 -23.29 -13.12 -6.11
C GLN A 336 -23.33 -14.52 -6.75
N ARG A 337 -22.18 -15.14 -7.10
CA ARG A 337 -22.16 -16.45 -7.78
C ARG A 337 -22.77 -17.56 -6.95
N ASN A 338 -22.76 -17.45 -5.63
CA ASN A 338 -23.45 -18.41 -4.74
C ASN A 338 -24.99 -18.33 -4.80
N ALA A 339 -25.58 -17.29 -5.36
CA ALA A 339 -27.03 -17.19 -5.57
C ALA A 339 -27.52 -17.99 -6.80
N ARG A 340 -26.63 -18.39 -7.72
CA ARG A 340 -27.01 -19.20 -8.91
C ARG A 340 -26.90 -20.70 -8.69
N ALA A 341 -26.21 -21.18 -7.68
CA ALA A 341 -26.14 -22.61 -7.33
C ALA A 341 -27.27 -23.09 -6.41
N ALA A 342 -28.14 -22.19 -5.95
CA ALA A 342 -29.28 -22.48 -5.06
C ALA A 342 -30.64 -22.30 -5.77
N ARG A 343 -30.67 -22.33 -7.10
CA ARG A 343 -31.95 -22.40 -7.87
C ARG A 343 -32.02 -23.62 -8.75
#